data_0c2a37e43237597b8131a51fb12b94a1
#
_entry.id   0c2a37e43237597b8131a51fb12b94a1
#
_cell.length_a   1.000
_cell.length_b   1.000
_cell.length_c   1.000
_cell.angle_alpha   90.00
_cell.angle_beta   90.00
_cell.angle_gamma   90.00
#
_symmetry.space_group_name_H-M   'P 1'
#
loop_
_entity.id
_entity.type
_entity.pdbx_description
1 polymer ?
#
loop_
_entity_poly.entity_id
_entity_poly.type
_entity_poly.pdbx_seq_one_letter_code
_entity_poly.pdbx_strand_id
1 'polypeptide(L)'
;MSLQTGGQLARTKLPLIDPRNLTILAYELTGPLLNEQPSFLRISDVRELSNLGLIVDSSDEFIGLDDVIKIKEVYEFRFDILGKTVVDEKKHRLGKVIGYSLEPETFTIIQLNVKRPLLKSFTDTELIIHRSQIVEVDDTTITIQNDEREHVPVKRAAQAYTNPFRGSAQPETIKPSQSSSS
;
A
#
# COMPACT_ATOMS: atom_id res chain seq x y z
N MET A 1 5.74 17.09 6.95
CA MET A 1 6.93 17.88 7.34
C MET A 1 6.92 19.23 6.67
N SER A 2 7.43 20.27 7.32
CA SER A 2 7.52 21.61 6.73
C SER A 2 8.77 21.77 5.87
N LEU A 3 8.61 22.28 4.66
CA LEU A 3 9.73 22.65 3.79
C LEU A 3 10.53 23.84 4.37
N GLN A 4 9.83 24.78 5.02
CA GLN A 4 10.45 25.99 5.57
C GLN A 4 11.32 25.74 6.79
N THR A 5 10.89 24.84 7.69
CA THR A 5 11.53 24.62 8.99
C THR A 5 12.21 23.27 9.13
N GLY A 6 11.93 22.31 8.24
CA GLY A 6 12.35 20.93 8.37
C GLY A 6 11.70 20.16 9.53
N GLY A 7 10.74 20.80 10.23
CA GLY A 7 10.08 20.23 11.39
C GLY A 7 8.86 19.37 11.03
N GLN A 8 8.52 18.43 11.92
CA GLN A 8 7.28 17.69 11.83
C GLN A 8 6.11 18.59 12.28
N LEU A 9 5.14 18.83 11.40
CA LEU A 9 3.96 19.64 11.69
C LEU A 9 2.80 18.84 12.28
N ALA A 10 2.52 17.67 11.69
CA ALA A 10 1.43 16.78 12.10
C ALA A 10 1.75 15.33 11.66
N ARG A 11 0.82 14.42 11.93
CA ARG A 11 0.83 13.04 11.42
C ARG A 11 -0.45 12.76 10.67
N THR A 12 -0.36 12.00 9.59
CA THR A 12 -1.53 11.49 8.88
C THR A 12 -2.21 10.41 9.71
N LYS A 13 -3.55 10.43 9.77
CA LYS A 13 -4.37 9.48 10.50
C LYS A 13 -5.12 8.56 9.55
N LEU A 14 -6.04 9.09 8.77
CA LEU A 14 -6.86 8.35 7.81
C LEU A 14 -6.82 9.01 6.44
N PRO A 15 -6.73 8.23 5.35
CA PRO A 15 -6.92 8.75 4.01
C PRO A 15 -8.40 9.01 3.72
N LEU A 16 -8.71 10.11 3.06
CA LEU A 16 -10.00 10.39 2.47
C LEU A 16 -9.98 9.92 1.03
N ILE A 17 -10.56 8.75 0.79
CA ILE A 17 -10.59 8.10 -0.53
C ILE A 17 -11.92 8.42 -1.21
N ASP A 18 -11.88 9.01 -2.41
CA ASP A 18 -13.07 9.16 -3.27
C ASP A 18 -13.39 7.80 -3.91
N PRO A 19 -14.53 7.16 -3.56
CA PRO A 19 -14.86 5.83 -4.05
C PRO A 19 -15.13 5.80 -5.56
N ARG A 20 -15.47 6.95 -6.18
CA ARG A 20 -15.79 7.06 -7.61
C ARG A 20 -14.59 6.81 -8.50
N ASN A 21 -13.41 7.19 -8.02
CA ASN A 21 -12.16 7.09 -8.79
C ASN A 21 -11.01 6.44 -8.02
N LEU A 22 -11.24 6.01 -6.78
CA LEU A 22 -10.24 5.40 -5.89
C LEU A 22 -8.97 6.25 -5.73
N THR A 23 -9.14 7.57 -5.62
CA THR A 23 -8.06 8.53 -5.41
C THR A 23 -8.13 9.08 -4.00
N ILE A 24 -7.00 9.21 -3.33
CA ILE A 24 -6.92 9.90 -2.04
C ILE A 24 -6.96 11.40 -2.31
N LEU A 25 -7.95 12.09 -1.74
CA LEU A 25 -8.12 13.55 -1.87
C LEU A 25 -7.35 14.31 -0.79
N ALA A 26 -7.33 13.75 0.41
CA ALA A 26 -6.70 14.34 1.58
C ALA A 26 -6.37 13.27 2.61
N TYR A 27 -5.57 13.64 3.59
CA TYR A 27 -5.37 12.87 4.83
C TYR A 27 -5.93 13.66 6.01
N GLU A 28 -6.73 13.00 6.84
CA GLU A 28 -7.04 13.51 8.18
C GLU A 28 -5.74 13.56 8.99
N LEU A 29 -5.55 14.65 9.72
CA LEU A 29 -4.35 14.91 10.49
C LEU A 29 -4.57 14.73 11.99
N THR A 30 -3.49 14.46 12.69
CA THR A 30 -3.43 14.49 14.15
C THR A 30 -2.10 15.10 14.59
N GLY A 31 -2.12 15.89 15.66
CA GLY A 31 -0.92 16.53 16.19
C GLY A 31 -1.24 17.71 17.11
N PRO A 32 -0.25 18.14 17.92
CA PRO A 32 -0.44 19.21 18.90
C PRO A 32 -0.47 20.63 18.28
N LEU A 33 -0.04 20.77 17.02
CA LEU A 33 0.05 22.06 16.31
C LEU A 33 -1.17 22.35 15.42
N LEU A 34 -2.22 21.52 15.50
CA LEU A 34 -3.44 21.73 14.73
C LEU A 34 -4.34 22.73 15.44
N ASN A 35 -4.83 23.74 14.72
CA ASN A 35 -5.69 24.77 15.24
C ASN A 35 -7.13 24.32 15.47
N GLU A 36 -7.57 23.29 14.70
CA GLU A 36 -8.92 22.75 14.76
C GLU A 36 -8.94 21.23 14.51
N GLN A 37 -10.07 20.59 14.80
CA GLN A 37 -10.28 19.18 14.56
C GLN A 37 -11.72 18.93 14.09
N PRO A 38 -11.92 18.15 13.02
CA PRO A 38 -10.86 17.47 12.22
C PRO A 38 -10.11 18.47 11.33
N SER A 39 -8.82 18.25 11.15
CA SER A 39 -7.96 18.98 10.20
C SER A 39 -7.49 18.03 9.11
N PHE A 40 -7.27 18.56 7.92
CA PHE A 40 -6.90 17.79 6.74
C PHE A 40 -5.74 18.43 5.99
N LEU A 41 -4.96 17.56 5.33
CA LEU A 41 -3.98 17.93 4.33
C LEU A 41 -4.46 17.43 2.97
N ARG A 42 -4.74 18.34 2.04
CA ARG A 42 -5.09 17.98 0.65
C ARG A 42 -3.86 17.45 -0.08
N ILE A 43 -4.05 16.46 -0.94
CA ILE A 43 -2.97 15.94 -1.78
C ILE A 43 -2.43 17.02 -2.74
N SER A 44 -3.29 17.94 -3.20
CA SER A 44 -2.88 19.07 -4.05
C SER A 44 -1.86 20.01 -3.41
N ASP A 45 -1.77 20.03 -2.08
CA ASP A 45 -0.87 20.92 -1.32
C ASP A 45 0.42 20.20 -0.90
N VAL A 46 0.54 18.91 -1.22
CA VAL A 46 1.76 18.13 -1.02
C VAL A 46 2.77 18.48 -2.11
N ARG A 47 3.95 18.93 -1.71
CA ARG A 47 5.06 19.25 -2.62
C ARG A 47 5.80 18.01 -3.04
N GLU A 48 6.01 17.09 -2.10
CA GLU A 48 6.80 15.88 -2.32
C GLU A 48 6.38 14.77 -1.36
N LEU A 49 6.40 13.53 -1.85
CA LEU A 49 6.35 12.32 -1.04
C LEU A 49 7.77 11.76 -0.93
N SER A 50 8.33 11.79 0.27
CA SER A 50 9.69 11.34 0.54
C SER A 50 9.74 10.27 1.63
N ASN A 51 10.93 9.75 1.92
CA ASN A 51 11.16 8.82 3.04
C ASN A 51 10.82 9.45 4.41
N LEU A 52 10.76 10.77 4.50
CA LEU A 52 10.38 11.51 5.70
C LEU A 52 8.86 11.69 5.81
N GLY A 53 8.11 11.33 4.77
CA GLY A 53 6.66 11.48 4.66
C GLY A 53 6.25 12.56 3.65
N LEU A 54 5.05 13.10 3.83
CA LEU A 54 4.52 14.16 2.99
C LEU A 54 5.19 15.49 3.36
N ILE A 55 5.75 16.18 2.37
CA ILE A 55 6.39 17.49 2.51
C ILE A 55 5.40 18.56 2.04
N VAL A 56 5.20 19.58 2.86
CA VAL A 56 4.35 20.75 2.59
C VAL A 56 5.12 22.03 2.89
N ASP A 57 4.65 23.16 2.40
CA ASP A 57 5.34 24.44 2.63
C ASP A 57 5.29 24.80 4.13
N SER A 58 4.10 24.89 4.72
CA SER A 58 3.90 25.21 6.13
C SER A 58 2.63 24.56 6.69
N SER A 59 2.29 24.86 7.95
CA SER A 59 1.01 24.46 8.56
C SER A 59 -0.18 25.22 8.00
N ASP A 60 0.01 26.30 7.25
CA ASP A 60 -1.07 27.09 6.65
C ASP A 60 -1.80 26.33 5.54
N GLU A 61 -1.19 25.23 5.04
CA GLU A 61 -1.82 24.29 4.11
C GLU A 61 -2.85 23.35 4.77
N PHE A 62 -2.95 23.36 6.10
CA PHE A 62 -3.93 22.56 6.79
C PHE A 62 -5.29 23.23 6.79
N ILE A 63 -6.32 22.47 6.45
CA ILE A 63 -7.69 22.94 6.30
C ILE A 63 -8.61 22.28 7.30
N GLY A 64 -9.69 22.99 7.65
CA GLY A 64 -10.81 22.45 8.41
C GLY A 64 -11.82 21.70 7.54
N LEU A 65 -12.83 21.12 8.19
CA LEU A 65 -13.85 20.34 7.49
C LEU A 65 -14.73 21.20 6.57
N ASP A 66 -14.98 22.44 6.94
CA ASP A 66 -15.89 23.34 6.21
C ASP A 66 -15.21 24.15 5.11
N ASP A 67 -13.88 24.08 5.00
CA ASP A 67 -13.12 24.86 4.03
C ASP A 67 -13.27 24.34 2.59
N VAL A 68 -13.53 23.05 2.41
CA VAL A 68 -13.65 22.42 1.10
C VAL A 68 -14.81 21.45 1.03
N ILE A 69 -15.86 21.80 0.27
CA ILE A 69 -17.10 21.02 0.13
C ILE A 69 -16.81 19.56 -0.23
N LYS A 70 -15.93 19.32 -1.19
CA LYS A 70 -15.61 17.94 -1.64
C LYS A 70 -14.95 17.09 -0.54
N ILE A 71 -14.11 17.71 0.29
CA ILE A 71 -13.48 17.03 1.43
C ILE A 71 -14.55 16.64 2.44
N LYS A 72 -15.48 17.56 2.75
CA LYS A 72 -16.60 17.32 3.65
C LYS A 72 -17.48 16.16 3.17
N GLU A 73 -17.89 16.16 1.90
CA GLU A 73 -18.69 15.08 1.30
C GLU A 73 -18.03 13.72 1.47
N VAL A 74 -16.75 13.60 1.11
CA VAL A 74 -16.00 12.35 1.20
C VAL A 74 -15.78 11.93 2.66
N TYR A 75 -15.52 12.88 3.54
CA TYR A 75 -15.36 12.61 4.96
C TYR A 75 -16.65 12.08 5.61
N GLU A 76 -17.79 12.70 5.31
CA GLU A 76 -19.11 12.29 5.82
C GLU A 76 -19.54 10.93 5.28
N PHE A 77 -19.14 10.59 4.06
CA PHE A 77 -19.40 9.29 3.44
C PHE A 77 -18.66 8.14 4.14
N ARG A 78 -17.57 8.43 4.86
CA ARG A 78 -16.78 7.47 5.66
C ARG A 78 -16.36 6.22 4.89
N PHE A 79 -15.98 6.40 3.63
CA PHE A 79 -15.52 5.30 2.81
C PHE A 79 -14.20 4.73 3.31
N ASP A 80 -14.18 3.42 3.57
CA ASP A 80 -12.96 2.67 3.83
C ASP A 80 -12.86 1.50 2.86
N ILE A 81 -11.76 1.40 2.15
CA ILE A 81 -11.51 0.32 1.20
C ILE A 81 -11.05 -0.96 1.91
N LEU A 82 -10.42 -0.82 3.09
CA LEU A 82 -9.93 -1.96 3.85
C LEU A 82 -11.11 -2.76 4.44
N GLY A 83 -10.98 -4.07 4.42
CA GLY A 83 -12.00 -4.99 4.92
C GLY A 83 -13.19 -5.23 3.99
N LYS A 84 -13.35 -4.46 2.90
CA LYS A 84 -14.39 -4.72 1.91
C LYS A 84 -14.26 -6.12 1.32
N THR A 85 -15.40 -6.73 1.03
CA THR A 85 -15.45 -8.03 0.37
C THR A 85 -15.25 -7.86 -1.13
N VAL A 86 -14.35 -8.66 -1.70
CA VAL A 86 -14.16 -8.72 -3.15
C VAL A 86 -14.91 -9.90 -3.72
N VAL A 87 -15.66 -9.65 -4.79
CA VAL A 87 -16.45 -10.66 -5.53
C VAL A 87 -16.15 -10.56 -7.03
N ASP A 88 -16.37 -11.64 -7.75
CA ASP A 88 -16.39 -11.64 -9.21
C ASP A 88 -17.77 -11.16 -9.74
N GLU A 89 -17.89 -11.04 -11.07
CA GLU A 89 -19.16 -10.67 -11.74
C GLU A 89 -20.29 -11.67 -11.48
N LYS A 90 -19.96 -12.93 -11.12
CA LYS A 90 -20.93 -13.96 -10.75
C LYS A 90 -21.27 -13.94 -9.27
N LYS A 91 -20.79 -12.92 -8.52
CA LYS A 91 -20.95 -12.76 -7.07
C LYS A 91 -20.27 -13.84 -6.21
N HIS A 92 -19.30 -14.57 -6.75
CA HIS A 92 -18.48 -15.46 -5.95
C HIS A 92 -17.49 -14.64 -5.12
N ARG A 93 -17.40 -14.95 -3.85
CA ARG A 93 -16.49 -14.27 -2.91
C ARG A 93 -15.06 -14.70 -3.14
N LEU A 94 -14.19 -13.74 -3.46
CA LEU A 94 -12.77 -13.96 -3.69
C LEU A 94 -11.94 -13.71 -2.42
N GLY A 95 -12.36 -12.79 -1.55
CA GLY A 95 -11.65 -12.48 -0.33
C GLY A 95 -12.06 -11.16 0.31
N LYS A 96 -11.14 -10.61 1.13
CA LYS A 96 -11.27 -9.29 1.72
C LYS A 96 -10.02 -8.45 1.45
N VAL A 97 -10.21 -7.17 1.20
CA VAL A 97 -9.11 -6.22 1.03
C VAL A 97 -8.35 -6.08 2.36
N ILE A 98 -7.04 -6.30 2.33
CA ILE A 98 -6.15 -6.15 3.48
C ILE A 98 -5.12 -5.03 3.29
N GLY A 99 -5.01 -4.48 2.08
CA GLY A 99 -4.10 -3.41 1.74
C GLY A 99 -4.28 -2.94 0.30
N TYR A 100 -3.60 -1.87 -0.05
CA TYR A 100 -3.57 -1.33 -1.41
C TYR A 100 -2.23 -0.66 -1.70
N SER A 101 -1.93 -0.49 -2.98
CA SER A 101 -0.78 0.28 -3.46
C SER A 101 -1.26 1.52 -4.20
N LEU A 102 -0.52 2.62 -4.01
CA LEU A 102 -0.79 3.92 -4.63
C LEU A 102 0.20 4.21 -5.74
N GLU A 103 -0.27 4.92 -6.76
CA GLU A 103 0.58 5.69 -7.66
C GLU A 103 1.07 6.95 -6.90
N PRO A 104 2.38 7.13 -6.71
CA PRO A 104 2.90 8.23 -5.88
C PRO A 104 2.58 9.63 -6.40
N GLU A 105 2.48 9.80 -7.73
CA GLU A 105 2.26 11.10 -8.36
C GLU A 105 0.81 11.55 -8.28
N THR A 106 -0.13 10.62 -8.38
CA THR A 106 -1.57 10.91 -8.45
C THR A 106 -2.34 10.54 -7.19
N PHE A 107 -1.71 9.83 -6.26
CA PHE A 107 -2.33 9.22 -5.08
C PHE A 107 -3.57 8.37 -5.41
N THR A 108 -3.55 7.77 -6.60
CA THR A 108 -4.58 6.84 -7.07
C THR A 108 -4.25 5.42 -6.64
N ILE A 109 -5.24 4.69 -6.16
CA ILE A 109 -5.10 3.27 -5.84
C ILE A 109 -4.99 2.49 -7.16
N ILE A 110 -3.86 1.83 -7.37
CA ILE A 110 -3.57 1.06 -8.59
C ILE A 110 -3.71 -0.45 -8.38
N GLN A 111 -3.66 -0.90 -7.13
CA GLN A 111 -3.67 -2.31 -6.81
C GLN A 111 -4.30 -2.55 -5.45
N LEU A 112 -5.06 -3.64 -5.32
CA LEU A 112 -5.59 -4.14 -4.05
C LEU A 112 -4.92 -5.46 -3.68
N ASN A 113 -4.56 -5.60 -2.41
CA ASN A 113 -4.13 -6.86 -1.81
C ASN A 113 -5.33 -7.48 -1.09
N VAL A 114 -5.69 -8.68 -1.50
CA VAL A 114 -6.91 -9.36 -1.03
C VAL A 114 -6.54 -10.67 -0.37
N LYS A 115 -6.96 -10.84 0.87
CA LYS A 115 -6.81 -12.09 1.61
C LYS A 115 -7.95 -13.04 1.24
N ARG A 116 -7.59 -14.20 0.70
CA ARG A 116 -8.54 -15.26 0.36
C ARG A 116 -9.06 -15.99 1.59
N PRO A 117 -10.30 -16.53 1.55
CA PRO A 117 -10.76 -17.48 2.57
C PRO A 117 -9.84 -18.71 2.55
N LEU A 118 -9.52 -19.25 3.74
CA LEU A 118 -8.74 -20.49 3.87
C LEU A 118 -9.55 -21.68 3.34
N LEU A 119 -9.30 -22.06 2.11
CA LEU A 119 -9.74 -23.34 1.56
C LEU A 119 -8.58 -24.34 1.67
N LYS A 120 -8.85 -25.56 2.12
CA LYS A 120 -7.84 -26.60 2.46
C LYS A 120 -6.88 -27.00 1.34
N SER A 121 -7.02 -26.47 0.13
CA SER A 121 -6.27 -26.86 -1.06
C SER A 121 -5.45 -25.75 -1.73
N PHE A 122 -5.46 -24.51 -1.20
CA PHE A 122 -4.70 -23.42 -1.81
C PHE A 122 -3.53 -22.98 -0.92
N THR A 123 -2.32 -23.00 -1.47
CA THR A 123 -1.11 -22.50 -0.84
C THR A 123 -1.01 -20.96 -0.86
N ASP A 124 -1.65 -20.32 -1.83
CA ASP A 124 -1.65 -18.87 -1.96
C ASP A 124 -2.85 -18.27 -1.23
N THR A 125 -2.57 -17.58 -0.13
CA THR A 125 -3.58 -16.93 0.72
C THR A 125 -3.90 -15.51 0.28
N GLU A 126 -3.12 -14.93 -0.63
CA GLU A 126 -3.26 -13.55 -1.11
C GLU A 126 -3.51 -13.50 -2.62
N LEU A 127 -4.36 -12.57 -3.02
CA LEU A 127 -4.67 -12.24 -4.40
C LEU A 127 -4.36 -10.76 -4.61
N ILE A 128 -3.66 -10.46 -5.72
CA ILE A 128 -3.40 -9.10 -6.16
C ILE A 128 -4.39 -8.76 -7.25
N ILE A 129 -5.10 -7.64 -7.11
CA ILE A 129 -6.09 -7.16 -8.06
C ILE A 129 -5.67 -5.79 -8.56
N HIS A 130 -5.47 -5.68 -9.86
CA HIS A 130 -5.19 -4.41 -10.50
C HIS A 130 -6.45 -3.55 -10.58
N ARG A 131 -6.28 -2.23 -10.52
CA ARG A 131 -7.38 -1.27 -10.65
C ARG A 131 -8.21 -1.48 -11.92
N SER A 132 -7.58 -1.84 -13.04
CA SER A 132 -8.27 -2.11 -14.31
C SER A 132 -9.27 -3.26 -14.26
N GLN A 133 -9.16 -4.13 -13.27
CA GLN A 133 -10.09 -5.25 -13.05
C GLN A 133 -11.30 -4.85 -12.20
N ILE A 134 -11.28 -3.67 -11.56
CA ILE A 134 -12.38 -3.20 -10.72
C ILE A 134 -13.50 -2.67 -11.61
N VAL A 135 -14.67 -3.27 -11.51
CA VAL A 135 -15.88 -2.90 -12.26
C VAL A 135 -16.74 -1.95 -11.46
N GLU A 136 -16.92 -2.24 -10.17
CA GLU A 136 -17.82 -1.50 -9.29
C GLU A 136 -17.32 -1.52 -7.85
N VAL A 137 -17.56 -0.42 -7.14
CA VAL A 137 -17.21 -0.27 -5.72
C VAL A 137 -18.46 0.19 -4.97
N ASP A 138 -18.95 -0.66 -4.06
CA ASP A 138 -20.07 -0.39 -3.17
C ASP A 138 -19.59 -0.09 -1.74
N ASP A 139 -20.54 0.19 -0.84
CA ASP A 139 -20.26 0.42 0.58
C ASP A 139 -19.57 -0.76 1.27
N THR A 140 -19.83 -1.99 0.86
CA THR A 140 -19.33 -3.22 1.50
C THR A 140 -18.54 -4.12 0.57
N THR A 141 -18.67 -3.93 -0.75
CA THR A 141 -18.24 -4.87 -1.78
C THR A 141 -17.47 -4.18 -2.89
N ILE A 142 -16.50 -4.89 -3.44
CA ILE A 142 -15.80 -4.51 -4.68
C ILE A 142 -16.04 -5.64 -5.68
N THR A 143 -16.66 -5.31 -6.81
CA THR A 143 -16.88 -6.25 -7.91
C THR A 143 -15.74 -6.13 -8.90
N ILE A 144 -15.13 -7.26 -9.25
CA ILE A 144 -14.05 -7.30 -10.23
C ILE A 144 -14.41 -8.17 -11.43
N GLN A 145 -13.84 -7.82 -12.58
CA GLN A 145 -13.82 -8.69 -13.74
C GLN A 145 -12.78 -9.81 -13.50
N ASN A 146 -13.24 -11.05 -13.48
CA ASN A 146 -12.36 -12.20 -13.33
C ASN A 146 -11.89 -12.66 -14.70
N ASP A 147 -10.78 -12.10 -15.14
CA ASP A 147 -10.08 -12.62 -16.34
C ASP A 147 -9.38 -13.93 -15.90
N GLU A 148 -9.96 -15.07 -16.23
CA GLU A 148 -9.42 -16.41 -15.89
C GLU A 148 -8.00 -16.68 -16.44
N ARG A 149 -7.37 -15.69 -17.11
CA ARG A 149 -6.14 -15.87 -17.86
C ARG A 149 -4.84 -15.54 -17.14
N GLU A 150 -4.86 -14.92 -15.94
CA GLU A 150 -3.61 -14.57 -15.25
C GLU A 150 -3.60 -14.92 -13.77
N HIS A 151 -3.65 -16.22 -13.47
CA HIS A 151 -3.06 -16.73 -12.24
C HIS A 151 -1.57 -17.01 -12.49
N VAL A 152 -0.78 -15.96 -12.64
CA VAL A 152 0.67 -16.10 -12.53
C VAL A 152 0.99 -16.13 -11.02
N PRO A 153 1.39 -17.27 -10.46
CA PRO A 153 1.88 -17.29 -9.09
C PRO A 153 3.15 -16.43 -9.06
N VAL A 154 3.09 -15.30 -8.40
CA VAL A 154 4.28 -14.49 -8.11
C VAL A 154 5.11 -15.33 -7.15
N LYS A 155 5.98 -16.20 -7.69
CA LYS A 155 7.10 -16.74 -6.93
C LYS A 155 7.91 -15.52 -6.50
N ARG A 156 7.81 -15.14 -5.23
CA ARG A 156 8.83 -14.31 -4.60
C ARG A 156 10.15 -15.04 -4.84
N ALA A 157 10.91 -14.59 -5.81
CA ALA A 157 12.31 -14.96 -5.91
C ALA A 157 12.93 -14.45 -4.60
N ALA A 158 13.14 -15.35 -3.67
CA ALA A 158 14.04 -15.12 -2.57
C ALA A 158 15.40 -14.86 -3.25
N GLN A 159 15.72 -13.60 -3.48
CA GLN A 159 17.06 -13.19 -3.84
C GLN A 159 17.90 -13.56 -2.63
N ALA A 160 18.55 -14.73 -2.74
CA ALA A 160 19.58 -15.12 -1.81
C ALA A 160 20.63 -14.02 -1.86
N TYR A 161 20.68 -13.22 -0.80
CA TYR A 161 21.72 -12.21 -0.62
C TYR A 161 23.07 -12.94 -0.60
N THR A 162 23.79 -12.92 -1.70
CA THR A 162 25.15 -13.41 -1.78
C THR A 162 26.06 -12.31 -1.25
N ASN A 163 26.61 -12.49 -0.06
CA ASN A 163 27.55 -11.56 0.54
C ASN A 163 28.79 -11.46 -0.38
N PRO A 164 29.05 -10.32 -1.05
CA PRO A 164 30.17 -10.17 -1.99
C PRO A 164 31.55 -10.22 -1.31
N PHE A 165 31.59 -10.19 0.04
CA PHE A 165 32.83 -10.20 0.81
C PHE A 165 33.18 -11.58 1.40
N ARG A 166 32.38 -12.61 1.14
CA ARG A 166 32.73 -13.97 1.54
C ARG A 166 33.55 -14.62 0.42
N GLY A 167 34.85 -14.40 0.46
CA GLY A 167 35.80 -15.10 -0.40
C GLY A 167 35.64 -16.61 -0.26
N SER A 168 35.59 -17.31 -1.39
CA SER A 168 35.56 -18.78 -1.49
C SER A 168 36.86 -19.35 -0.93
N ALA A 169 36.86 -19.74 0.34
CA ALA A 169 37.89 -20.61 0.86
C ALA A 169 37.61 -22.01 0.28
N GLN A 170 38.39 -22.43 -0.70
CA GLN A 170 38.44 -23.81 -1.14
C GLN A 170 39.05 -24.68 -0.03
N PRO A 171 38.48 -25.81 0.34
CA PRO A 171 39.14 -26.74 1.23
C PRO A 171 40.29 -27.43 0.47
N GLU A 172 41.53 -27.21 0.93
CA GLU A 172 42.67 -27.98 0.46
C GLU A 172 42.49 -29.46 0.81
N THR A 173 42.48 -30.29 -0.23
CA THR A 173 42.50 -31.74 -0.12
C THR A 173 43.89 -32.19 0.28
N ILE A 174 44.10 -32.59 1.54
CA ILE A 174 45.31 -33.22 2.01
C ILE A 174 45.34 -34.64 1.46
N LYS A 175 46.27 -34.92 0.56
CA LYS A 175 46.57 -36.27 0.10
C LYS A 175 47.35 -37.02 1.20
N PRO A 176 46.98 -38.25 1.57
CA PRO A 176 47.77 -39.05 2.50
C PRO A 176 49.04 -39.56 1.80
N SER A 177 50.19 -39.32 2.44
CA SER A 177 51.47 -39.85 2.05
C SER A 177 51.53 -41.36 2.29
N GLN A 178 51.83 -42.12 1.23
CA GLN A 178 52.16 -43.55 1.35
C GLN A 178 53.55 -43.67 1.92
N SER A 179 53.68 -44.34 3.06
CA SER A 179 54.94 -44.83 3.58
C SER A 179 55.22 -46.19 2.93
N SER A 180 56.29 -46.25 2.13
CA SER A 180 56.89 -47.52 1.66
C SER A 180 57.85 -48.06 2.71
N SER A 181 57.59 -49.24 3.19
CA SER A 181 58.50 -50.07 3.97
C SER A 181 59.48 -50.81 3.05
N SER A 182 60.73 -50.83 3.41
CA SER A 182 61.68 -51.92 3.18
C SER A 182 62.67 -51.98 4.33
#